data_df8711c5bb43c484a4a34ff1e50078d3
#
_entry.id   df8711c5bb43c484a4a34ff1e50078d3
#
_cell.length_a   1.000
_cell.length_b   1.000
_cell.length_c   1.000
_cell.angle_alpha   90.00
_cell.angle_beta   90.00
_cell.angle_gamma   90.00
#
_symmetry.space_group_name_H-M   'P 1'
#
loop_
_entity.id
_entity.type
_entity.pdbx_description
1 polymer ?
#
loop_
_entity_poly.entity_id
_entity_poly.type
_entity_poly.pdbx_seq_one_letter_code
_entity_poly.pdbx_strand_id
1 'polypeptide(L)'
;MEQRLCEVLEEKGGNYILPFMWQHGEEEALLREGVKKIRESGIRALCMESRPHPDFVGKLWWRDMDIIMDEAKKLGMRVWVLDDAQFPTGCVNRKVTADSPYRKVFLDYYHVDMLGPARHMGVIIDLKEGETLEAVTAGRWSGRRAEKVYGNSQKTVTGNSWPAGTTETLEEVIDLTDCVKGHFLYWDVPEGEWTVTVIKTTHEANNVRPNYMNIIDRDAVKFFLDTVYEPHYAHYGAEFGKVFAGFFSDEPEFGNVVEHHRIGHSQAPLPWCEELKGLLRKQWKEDYGRNLVSLFCDVEGLSPKTRVDFMNLATWLYNKNFCTQVGDWCRAHGVEYIGHVIEDSGCHARLGLGTGHYFRALWGQDMAGIDVVLQQIRPGYGERSFHTINGKRLYDGRFFHHGLASLAGSLAQLDEKKKGRAMCEMYGAYGWSEGLK
;
A
#
# COMPACT_ATOMS: atom_id res chain seq x y z
N MET A 1 9.70 30.75 15.44
CA MET A 1 10.61 30.58 14.27
C MET A 1 11.99 31.14 14.61
N GLU A 2 12.06 32.30 15.17
CA GLU A 2 13.31 32.99 15.54
C GLU A 2 14.19 32.22 16.53
N GLN A 3 13.59 31.70 17.60
CA GLN A 3 14.30 30.89 18.62
C GLN A 3 14.95 29.65 18.04
N ARG A 4 14.24 28.88 17.15
CA ARG A 4 14.79 27.71 16.48
C ARG A 4 15.95 28.05 15.52
N LEU A 5 15.86 29.21 14.85
CA LEU A 5 16.92 29.67 13.98
C LEU A 5 18.17 30.05 14.79
N CYS A 6 17.99 30.72 15.93
CA CYS A 6 19.08 31.02 16.85
C CYS A 6 19.76 29.76 17.39
N GLU A 7 18.96 28.76 17.80
CA GLU A 7 19.47 27.48 18.27
C GLU A 7 20.30 26.76 17.19
N VAL A 8 19.87 26.81 15.91
CA VAL A 8 20.63 26.23 14.78
C VAL A 8 21.92 26.99 14.54
N LEU A 9 21.88 28.33 14.56
CA LEU A 9 23.06 29.19 14.38
C LEU A 9 24.09 29.02 15.52
N GLU A 10 23.60 28.68 16.71
CA GLU A 10 24.44 28.42 17.89
C GLU A 10 24.87 26.95 17.99
N GLU A 11 24.64 26.13 16.97
CA GLU A 11 24.90 24.68 16.93
C GLU A 11 24.17 23.88 18.05
N LYS A 12 23.10 24.46 18.60
CA LYS A 12 22.22 23.84 19.61
C LYS A 12 20.97 23.21 18.99
N GLY A 13 20.83 23.24 17.67
CA GLY A 13 19.73 22.66 16.95
C GLY A 13 19.59 21.14 17.19
N GLY A 14 18.36 20.61 17.08
CA GLY A 14 18.07 19.19 17.16
C GLY A 14 18.63 18.43 15.97
N ASN A 15 18.59 17.09 16.05
CA ASN A 15 18.91 16.24 14.92
C ASN A 15 17.76 16.19 13.93
N TYR A 16 18.02 16.52 12.66
CA TYR A 16 17.03 16.54 11.57
C TYR A 16 17.35 15.56 10.44
N ILE A 17 18.45 14.80 10.54
CA ILE A 17 18.91 13.85 9.52
C ILE A 17 18.98 12.45 10.14
N LEU A 18 18.41 11.48 9.46
CA LEU A 18 18.39 10.06 9.79
C LEU A 18 18.94 9.28 8.59
N PRO A 19 20.26 9.14 8.43
CA PRO A 19 20.78 8.36 7.31
C PRO A 19 20.39 6.89 7.46
N PHE A 20 19.98 6.27 6.36
CA PHE A 20 19.88 4.83 6.27
C PHE A 20 21.29 4.21 6.30
N MET A 21 21.51 3.33 7.25
CA MET A 21 22.72 2.54 7.38
C MET A 21 22.42 1.11 6.95
N TRP A 22 22.74 0.80 5.70
CA TRP A 22 22.47 -0.50 5.09
C TRP A 22 23.33 -1.59 5.71
N GLN A 23 22.73 -2.73 6.05
CA GLN A 23 23.35 -3.83 6.73
C GLN A 23 23.49 -5.04 5.81
N HIS A 24 24.70 -5.59 5.71
CA HIS A 24 25.01 -6.77 4.90
C HIS A 24 25.66 -7.89 5.73
N GLY A 25 25.83 -7.66 7.05
CA GLY A 25 26.58 -8.58 7.93
C GLY A 25 28.07 -8.25 7.97
N GLU A 26 28.41 -6.95 8.00
CA GLU A 26 29.79 -6.45 7.99
C GLU A 26 30.56 -6.84 9.23
N GLU A 27 31.90 -6.75 9.13
CA GLU A 27 32.80 -6.88 10.25
C GLU A 27 32.56 -5.77 11.30
N GLU A 28 32.74 -6.11 12.59
CA GLU A 28 32.49 -5.20 13.71
C GLU A 28 33.18 -3.84 13.56
N ALA A 29 34.43 -3.84 13.11
CA ALA A 29 35.20 -2.61 12.92
C ALA A 29 34.53 -1.63 11.93
N LEU A 30 33.96 -2.15 10.84
CA LEU A 30 33.23 -1.36 9.85
C LEU A 30 31.92 -0.81 10.40
N LEU A 31 31.18 -1.61 11.15
CA LEU A 31 29.92 -1.17 11.78
C LEU A 31 30.18 -0.03 12.74
N ARG A 32 31.17 -0.15 13.63
CA ARG A 32 31.56 0.91 14.58
C ARG A 32 32.08 2.15 13.87
N GLU A 33 32.91 1.99 12.84
CA GLU A 33 33.42 3.10 12.05
C GLU A 33 32.29 3.85 11.34
N GLY A 34 31.30 3.14 10.78
CA GLY A 34 30.13 3.73 10.16
C GLY A 34 29.35 4.64 11.11
N VAL A 35 29.05 4.14 12.31
CA VAL A 35 28.36 4.93 13.35
C VAL A 35 29.18 6.17 13.76
N LYS A 36 30.50 6.03 13.92
CA LYS A 36 31.40 7.15 14.25
C LYS A 36 31.40 8.21 13.15
N LYS A 37 31.51 7.82 11.88
CA LYS A 37 31.48 8.75 10.75
C LYS A 37 30.17 9.53 10.66
N ILE A 38 29.04 8.87 10.90
CA ILE A 38 27.75 9.55 11.00
C ILE A 38 27.79 10.60 12.12
N ARG A 39 28.30 10.23 13.27
CA ARG A 39 28.41 11.15 14.43
C ARG A 39 29.37 12.31 14.18
N GLU A 40 30.51 12.06 13.56
CA GLU A 40 31.50 13.08 13.19
C GLU A 40 30.95 14.08 12.18
N SER A 41 29.99 13.70 11.34
CA SER A 41 29.26 14.59 10.44
C SER A 41 28.23 15.49 11.14
N GLY A 42 28.16 15.46 12.48
CA GLY A 42 27.22 16.25 13.28
C GLY A 42 25.86 15.58 13.47
N ILE A 43 25.62 14.44 12.87
CA ILE A 43 24.35 13.71 12.92
C ILE A 43 24.28 12.90 14.21
N ARG A 44 23.12 12.86 14.86
CA ARG A 44 22.92 12.23 16.17
C ARG A 44 21.93 11.07 16.16
N ALA A 45 21.54 10.61 14.99
CA ALA A 45 20.64 9.49 14.84
C ALA A 45 20.91 8.76 13.50
N LEU A 46 20.47 7.51 13.42
CA LEU A 46 20.52 6.72 12.19
C LEU A 46 19.30 5.80 12.12
N CYS A 47 18.98 5.34 10.91
CA CYS A 47 18.01 4.27 10.68
C CYS A 47 18.78 3.05 10.14
N MET A 48 18.70 1.94 10.87
CA MET A 48 19.27 0.67 10.40
C MET A 48 18.40 0.12 9.29
N GLU A 49 19.00 -0.05 8.12
CA GLU A 49 18.36 -0.63 6.95
C GLU A 49 18.66 -2.12 6.88
N SER A 50 17.63 -2.95 7.01
CA SER A 50 17.75 -4.42 7.07
C SER A 50 17.96 -5.09 5.71
N ARG A 51 17.94 -4.34 4.63
CA ARG A 51 18.04 -4.85 3.27
C ARG A 51 19.43 -4.56 2.68
N PRO A 52 20.23 -5.56 2.31
CA PRO A 52 19.91 -6.99 2.17
C PRO A 52 20.51 -7.87 3.27
N HIS A 53 20.31 -7.56 4.55
CA HIS A 53 20.84 -8.38 5.65
C HIS A 53 20.41 -9.87 5.51
N PRO A 54 21.34 -10.83 5.58
CA PRO A 54 21.06 -12.24 5.30
C PRO A 54 20.21 -12.92 6.38
N ASP A 55 20.16 -12.38 7.59
CA ASP A 55 19.57 -13.03 8.77
C ASP A 55 18.77 -12.02 9.64
N PHE A 56 17.91 -11.21 9.00
CA PHE A 56 17.07 -10.25 9.73
C PHE A 56 16.23 -10.93 10.82
N VAL A 57 16.23 -10.35 12.03
CA VAL A 57 15.63 -10.93 13.26
C VAL A 57 16.26 -12.28 13.67
N GLY A 58 17.44 -12.61 13.18
CA GLY A 58 18.20 -13.78 13.52
C GLY A 58 19.51 -13.46 14.28
N LYS A 59 20.34 -14.49 14.50
CA LYS A 59 21.56 -14.34 15.30
C LYS A 59 22.56 -13.30 14.76
N LEU A 60 22.71 -13.25 13.43
CA LEU A 60 23.63 -12.29 12.81
C LEU A 60 23.08 -10.87 12.91
N TRP A 61 21.76 -10.71 12.74
CA TRP A 61 21.11 -9.43 12.96
C TRP A 61 21.31 -8.90 14.38
N TRP A 62 21.14 -9.75 15.40
CA TRP A 62 21.33 -9.34 16.79
C TRP A 62 22.78 -8.98 17.08
N ARG A 63 23.75 -9.71 16.50
CA ARG A 63 25.17 -9.33 16.60
C ARG A 63 25.43 -7.92 16.07
N ASP A 64 24.91 -7.63 14.88
CA ASP A 64 25.14 -6.34 14.23
C ASP A 64 24.41 -5.21 14.97
N MET A 65 23.19 -5.48 15.40
CA MET A 65 22.43 -4.57 16.26
C MET A 65 23.18 -4.27 17.58
N ASP A 66 23.72 -5.29 18.26
CA ASP A 66 24.44 -5.09 19.51
C ASP A 66 25.64 -4.17 19.33
N ILE A 67 26.41 -4.35 18.26
CA ILE A 67 27.57 -3.52 17.93
C ILE A 67 27.16 -2.07 17.67
N ILE A 68 26.13 -1.87 16.84
CA ILE A 68 25.64 -0.53 16.46
C ILE A 68 25.01 0.17 17.66
N MET A 69 24.19 -0.53 18.44
CA MET A 69 23.54 0.02 19.64
C MET A 69 24.56 0.39 20.72
N ASP A 70 25.59 -0.43 20.94
CA ASP A 70 26.69 -0.13 21.87
C ASP A 70 27.46 1.13 21.45
N GLU A 71 27.82 1.23 20.16
CA GLU A 71 28.54 2.41 19.66
C GLU A 71 27.65 3.68 19.65
N ALA A 72 26.40 3.55 19.23
CA ALA A 72 25.44 4.65 19.28
C ALA A 72 25.22 5.17 20.70
N LYS A 73 25.14 4.27 21.69
CA LYS A 73 25.01 4.61 23.10
C LYS A 73 26.22 5.41 23.61
N LYS A 74 27.43 5.00 23.29
CA LYS A 74 28.69 5.70 23.65
C LYS A 74 28.74 7.10 23.06
N LEU A 75 28.19 7.28 21.84
CA LEU A 75 28.21 8.55 21.11
C LEU A 75 26.98 9.43 21.35
N GLY A 76 26.06 9.02 22.23
CA GLY A 76 24.82 9.74 22.50
C GLY A 76 23.89 9.86 21.29
N MET A 77 23.83 8.83 20.46
CA MET A 77 23.00 8.74 19.26
C MET A 77 21.74 7.94 19.51
N ARG A 78 20.75 8.11 18.64
CA ARG A 78 19.50 7.33 18.59
C ARG A 78 19.45 6.46 17.33
N VAL A 79 18.81 5.31 17.44
CA VAL A 79 18.72 4.32 16.37
C VAL A 79 17.25 4.01 16.09
N TRP A 80 16.82 4.18 14.84
CA TRP A 80 15.59 3.62 14.28
C TRP A 80 15.92 2.34 13.52
N VAL A 81 14.94 1.48 13.34
CA VAL A 81 15.06 0.22 12.58
C VAL A 81 13.99 0.21 11.51
N LEU A 82 14.40 -0.02 10.27
CA LEU A 82 13.45 -0.35 9.20
C LEU A 82 12.85 -1.71 9.49
N ASP A 83 11.53 -1.80 9.45
CA ASP A 83 10.75 -2.84 10.10
C ASP A 83 10.50 -4.10 9.27
N ASP A 84 11.15 -4.27 8.11
CA ASP A 84 11.04 -5.51 7.34
C ASP A 84 12.35 -5.88 6.62
N ALA A 85 12.51 -7.16 6.32
CA ALA A 85 13.65 -7.71 5.58
C ALA A 85 13.58 -7.44 4.08
N GLN A 86 12.46 -6.97 3.57
CA GLN A 86 12.21 -6.70 2.15
C GLN A 86 11.42 -5.42 1.98
N PHE A 87 11.54 -4.84 0.80
CA PHE A 87 10.73 -3.72 0.33
C PHE A 87 9.48 -4.23 -0.42
N PRO A 88 8.33 -3.62 -0.17
CA PRO A 88 7.98 -2.69 0.90
C PRO A 88 7.67 -3.41 2.23
N THR A 89 7.49 -2.66 3.32
CA THR A 89 6.98 -3.21 4.59
C THR A 89 5.69 -3.98 4.39
N GLY A 90 5.66 -5.22 4.88
CA GLY A 90 4.52 -6.13 4.75
C GLY A 90 4.88 -7.53 4.24
N CYS A 91 6.17 -7.76 3.95
CA CYS A 91 6.70 -9.10 3.64
C CYS A 91 6.92 -9.94 4.92
N VAL A 92 6.88 -9.30 6.09
CA VAL A 92 6.94 -9.93 7.43
C VAL A 92 8.15 -10.86 7.57
N ASN A 93 9.35 -10.32 7.33
CA ASN A 93 10.58 -11.12 7.36
C ASN A 93 10.48 -12.42 6.52
N ARG A 94 9.82 -12.36 5.36
CA ARG A 94 9.58 -13.51 4.45
C ARG A 94 8.77 -14.65 5.09
N LYS A 95 8.02 -14.39 6.16
CA LYS A 95 7.20 -15.40 6.84
C LYS A 95 5.81 -15.57 6.24
N VAL A 96 5.36 -14.62 5.42
CA VAL A 96 4.13 -14.78 4.64
C VAL A 96 4.45 -15.61 3.40
N THR A 97 4.07 -16.88 3.42
CA THR A 97 4.22 -17.83 2.32
C THR A 97 2.91 -18.00 1.54
N ALA A 98 2.93 -18.76 0.47
CA ALA A 98 1.73 -19.05 -0.33
C ALA A 98 0.57 -19.66 0.50
N ASP A 99 0.90 -20.47 1.51
CA ASP A 99 -0.07 -21.15 2.38
C ASP A 99 -0.39 -20.35 3.66
N SER A 100 0.16 -19.15 3.81
CA SER A 100 -0.06 -18.35 5.02
C SER A 100 -1.50 -17.83 5.09
N PRO A 101 -2.21 -17.99 6.22
CA PRO A 101 -3.54 -17.42 6.42
C PRO A 101 -3.51 -15.88 6.48
N TYR A 102 -2.33 -15.30 6.65
CA TYR A 102 -2.12 -13.85 6.73
C TYR A 102 -1.80 -13.21 5.39
N ARG A 103 -1.77 -14.01 4.32
CA ARG A 103 -1.51 -13.54 2.97
C ARG A 103 -2.64 -12.62 2.49
N LYS A 104 -2.28 -11.59 1.72
CA LYS A 104 -3.25 -10.66 1.12
C LYS A 104 -4.33 -11.39 0.33
N VAL A 105 -5.55 -10.89 0.44
CA VAL A 105 -6.72 -11.34 -0.29
C VAL A 105 -7.24 -10.19 -1.15
N PHE A 106 -7.67 -10.51 -2.34
CA PHE A 106 -8.26 -9.55 -3.26
C PHE A 106 -9.67 -9.94 -3.67
N LEU A 107 -10.50 -8.95 -3.88
CA LEU A 107 -11.72 -9.08 -4.65
C LEU A 107 -11.36 -8.92 -6.12
N ASP A 108 -11.75 -9.90 -6.94
CA ASP A 108 -11.50 -9.94 -8.38
C ASP A 108 -12.73 -10.46 -9.09
N TYR A 109 -12.76 -10.41 -10.42
CA TYR A 109 -13.92 -10.81 -11.20
C TYR A 109 -13.53 -11.38 -12.56
N TYR A 110 -14.46 -12.10 -13.15
CA TYR A 110 -14.52 -12.37 -14.59
C TYR A 110 -15.95 -12.24 -15.09
N HIS A 111 -16.13 -12.17 -16.39
CA HIS A 111 -17.46 -12.00 -16.99
C HIS A 111 -17.66 -12.88 -18.21
N VAL A 112 -18.95 -13.15 -18.50
CA VAL A 112 -19.42 -13.88 -19.68
C VAL A 112 -20.55 -13.06 -20.31
N ASP A 113 -20.37 -12.68 -21.58
CA ASP A 113 -21.39 -11.94 -22.32
C ASP A 113 -22.44 -12.90 -22.92
N MET A 114 -23.70 -12.47 -22.90
CA MET A 114 -24.84 -13.25 -23.35
C MET A 114 -25.80 -12.37 -24.14
N LEU A 115 -26.43 -12.95 -25.15
CA LEU A 115 -27.50 -12.34 -25.93
C LEU A 115 -28.82 -13.02 -25.61
N GLY A 116 -29.81 -12.27 -25.20
CA GLY A 116 -31.17 -12.74 -24.97
C GLY A 116 -32.17 -12.28 -26.08
N PRO A 117 -33.38 -12.89 -26.13
CA PRO A 117 -33.88 -13.83 -25.12
C PRO A 117 -33.35 -15.27 -25.33
N ALA A 118 -32.95 -15.93 -24.24
CA ALA A 118 -32.52 -17.31 -24.28
C ALA A 118 -32.94 -18.04 -22.99
N ARG A 119 -33.39 -19.31 -23.12
CA ARG A 119 -33.85 -20.08 -21.98
C ARG A 119 -32.81 -21.09 -21.52
N HIS A 120 -32.76 -21.31 -20.19
CA HIS A 120 -31.91 -22.33 -19.56
C HIS A 120 -30.44 -22.23 -19.94
N MET A 121 -29.96 -21.00 -20.06
CA MET A 121 -28.52 -20.77 -20.31
C MET A 121 -27.71 -21.15 -19.09
N GLY A 122 -26.65 -21.95 -19.32
CA GLY A 122 -25.72 -22.37 -18.28
C GLY A 122 -24.44 -21.57 -18.32
N VAL A 123 -24.00 -21.09 -17.17
CA VAL A 123 -22.66 -20.51 -16.98
C VAL A 123 -21.89 -21.35 -15.97
N ILE A 124 -20.66 -21.74 -16.34
CA ILE A 124 -19.76 -22.41 -15.41
C ILE A 124 -19.15 -21.37 -14.49
N ILE A 125 -19.29 -21.60 -13.19
CA ILE A 125 -18.61 -20.80 -12.15
C ILE A 125 -17.26 -21.47 -11.92
N ASP A 126 -16.24 -20.93 -12.58
CA ASP A 126 -14.88 -21.44 -12.53
C ASP A 126 -14.11 -20.76 -11.38
N LEU A 127 -13.96 -21.47 -10.27
CA LEU A 127 -13.16 -21.06 -9.12
C LEU A 127 -11.95 -21.97 -8.99
N LYS A 128 -10.79 -21.37 -8.88
CA LYS A 128 -9.55 -22.09 -8.58
C LYS A 128 -9.49 -22.50 -7.11
N GLU A 129 -8.59 -23.40 -6.79
CA GLU A 129 -8.31 -23.75 -5.40
C GLU A 129 -7.95 -22.50 -4.57
N GLY A 130 -8.58 -22.33 -3.42
CA GLY A 130 -8.41 -21.17 -2.54
C GLY A 130 -9.23 -19.93 -2.94
N GLU A 131 -9.98 -19.96 -4.04
CA GLU A 131 -10.90 -18.88 -4.40
C GLU A 131 -12.30 -19.10 -3.79
N THR A 132 -12.97 -18.01 -3.43
CA THR A 132 -14.32 -18.04 -2.85
C THR A 132 -15.25 -17.16 -3.66
N LEU A 133 -16.45 -17.68 -3.96
CA LEU A 133 -17.48 -16.89 -4.63
C LEU A 133 -18.06 -15.82 -3.66
N GLU A 134 -18.07 -14.57 -4.13
CA GLU A 134 -18.70 -13.45 -3.38
C GLU A 134 -20.07 -13.07 -3.94
N ALA A 135 -20.20 -12.99 -5.25
CA ALA A 135 -21.48 -12.72 -5.92
C ALA A 135 -21.44 -13.15 -7.39
N VAL A 136 -22.63 -13.41 -7.93
CA VAL A 136 -22.87 -13.53 -9.37
C VAL A 136 -23.97 -12.56 -9.76
N THR A 137 -23.71 -11.68 -10.70
CA THR A 137 -24.70 -10.70 -11.16
C THR A 137 -24.86 -10.75 -12.68
N ALA A 138 -26.03 -10.42 -13.19
CA ALA A 138 -26.24 -10.17 -14.61
C ALA A 138 -26.57 -8.69 -14.82
N GLY A 139 -25.79 -8.03 -15.65
CA GLY A 139 -25.98 -6.62 -16.00
C GLY A 139 -26.40 -6.45 -17.46
N ARG A 140 -27.40 -5.60 -17.74
CA ARG A 140 -27.80 -5.25 -19.10
C ARG A 140 -27.12 -3.97 -19.56
N TRP A 141 -26.54 -4.00 -20.76
CA TRP A 141 -25.86 -2.83 -21.31
C TRP A 141 -26.81 -1.76 -21.83
N SER A 142 -26.46 -0.50 -21.60
CA SER A 142 -27.11 0.65 -22.18
C SER A 142 -26.62 0.86 -23.60
N GLY A 143 -27.42 0.44 -24.59
CA GLY A 143 -27.12 0.67 -26.00
C GLY A 143 -26.25 -0.41 -26.64
N ARG A 144 -26.01 -0.27 -27.97
CA ARG A 144 -25.15 -1.19 -28.72
C ARG A 144 -23.68 -0.98 -28.30
N ARG A 145 -23.04 -2.04 -27.91
CA ARG A 145 -21.58 -2.05 -27.87
C ARG A 145 -21.07 -1.62 -29.26
N ALA A 146 -20.20 -0.60 -29.28
CA ALA A 146 -19.46 -0.28 -30.50
C ALA A 146 -18.80 -1.56 -30.99
N GLU A 147 -19.07 -1.97 -32.24
CA GLU A 147 -18.46 -3.13 -32.84
C GLU A 147 -16.96 -3.05 -32.59
N LYS A 148 -16.41 -4.07 -31.93
CA LYS A 148 -14.96 -4.22 -31.81
C LYS A 148 -14.45 -4.29 -33.24
N VAL A 149 -13.85 -3.21 -33.74
CA VAL A 149 -13.08 -3.20 -34.96
C VAL A 149 -11.91 -4.14 -34.68
N TYR A 150 -12.04 -5.38 -35.13
CA TYR A 150 -10.93 -6.34 -35.13
C TYR A 150 -9.89 -5.83 -36.15
N GLY A 151 -9.09 -4.86 -35.71
CA GLY A 151 -7.83 -4.58 -36.39
C GLY A 151 -6.94 -5.82 -36.24
N ASN A 152 -6.30 -6.21 -37.32
CA ASN A 152 -5.41 -7.36 -37.49
C ASN A 152 -4.17 -7.33 -36.59
N SER A 153 -4.32 -7.28 -35.27
CA SER A 153 -3.26 -7.57 -34.31
C SER A 153 -3.71 -8.77 -33.50
N GLN A 154 -3.04 -9.91 -33.75
CA GLN A 154 -3.08 -11.11 -32.92
C GLN A 154 -2.54 -10.81 -31.49
N LYS A 155 -3.22 -10.00 -30.75
CA LYS A 155 -3.14 -10.01 -29.29
C LYS A 155 -4.38 -10.75 -28.83
N THR A 156 -4.20 -12.01 -28.52
CA THR A 156 -5.12 -12.78 -27.70
C THR A 156 -5.45 -11.95 -26.48
N VAL A 157 -6.65 -11.36 -26.46
CA VAL A 157 -7.19 -10.72 -25.26
C VAL A 157 -7.66 -11.85 -24.36
N THR A 158 -6.70 -12.53 -23.73
CA THR A 158 -6.96 -13.30 -22.53
C THR A 158 -6.96 -12.30 -21.37
N GLY A 159 -8.06 -11.62 -21.16
CA GLY A 159 -8.11 -10.64 -20.11
C GLY A 159 -9.54 -10.34 -19.73
N ASN A 160 -9.83 -10.51 -18.45
CA ASN A 160 -11.02 -10.08 -17.76
C ASN A 160 -11.06 -8.54 -17.64
N SER A 161 -10.81 -7.80 -18.72
CA SER A 161 -10.77 -6.35 -18.68
C SER A 161 -11.93 -5.75 -19.45
N TRP A 162 -12.67 -4.88 -18.80
CA TRP A 162 -13.49 -3.91 -19.49
C TRP A 162 -12.60 -3.05 -20.39
N PRO A 163 -12.96 -2.80 -21.66
CA PRO A 163 -12.15 -2.00 -22.54
C PRO A 163 -11.87 -0.62 -21.91
N ALA A 164 -10.62 -0.23 -21.81
CA ALA A 164 -10.26 1.09 -21.31
C ALA A 164 -10.88 2.17 -22.20
N GLY A 165 -11.71 3.03 -21.61
CA GLY A 165 -12.34 4.16 -22.30
C GLY A 165 -13.75 3.89 -22.84
N THR A 166 -14.41 2.79 -22.48
CA THR A 166 -15.83 2.63 -22.79
C THR A 166 -16.67 3.52 -21.88
N THR A 167 -17.59 4.25 -22.47
CA THR A 167 -18.65 4.99 -21.76
C THR A 167 -19.87 4.10 -21.53
N GLU A 168 -19.74 2.80 -21.71
CA GLU A 168 -20.83 1.84 -21.59
C GLU A 168 -21.16 1.62 -20.11
N THR A 169 -22.42 1.73 -19.79
CA THR A 169 -22.97 1.64 -18.45
C THR A 169 -23.97 0.49 -18.38
N LEU A 170 -24.01 -0.21 -17.27
CA LEU A 170 -25.08 -1.16 -16.99
C LEU A 170 -26.32 -0.40 -16.50
N GLU A 171 -27.45 -0.55 -17.19
CA GLU A 171 -28.74 0.06 -16.83
C GLU A 171 -29.46 -0.74 -15.75
N GLU A 172 -29.39 -2.06 -15.85
CA GLU A 172 -30.08 -2.99 -14.98
C GLU A 172 -29.08 -4.03 -14.47
N VAL A 173 -29.12 -4.32 -13.19
CA VAL A 173 -28.30 -5.36 -12.56
C VAL A 173 -29.20 -6.26 -11.72
N ILE A 174 -29.15 -7.56 -12.01
CA ILE A 174 -29.86 -8.61 -11.28
C ILE A 174 -28.85 -9.42 -10.47
N ASP A 175 -29.07 -9.62 -9.19
CA ASP A 175 -28.28 -10.54 -8.37
C ASP A 175 -28.74 -11.97 -8.62
N LEU A 176 -27.84 -12.82 -9.08
CA LEU A 176 -28.06 -14.22 -9.38
C LEU A 176 -27.29 -15.16 -8.45
N THR A 177 -26.72 -14.64 -7.36
CA THR A 177 -25.89 -15.41 -6.44
C THR A 177 -26.64 -16.62 -5.89
N ASP A 178 -27.90 -16.47 -5.52
CA ASP A 178 -28.73 -17.56 -4.99
C ASP A 178 -29.18 -18.58 -6.06
N CYS A 179 -28.99 -18.25 -7.34
CA CYS A 179 -29.28 -19.15 -8.45
C CYS A 179 -28.13 -20.11 -8.78
N VAL A 180 -26.97 -19.91 -8.16
CA VAL A 180 -25.80 -20.78 -8.33
C VAL A 180 -26.00 -22.09 -7.58
N LYS A 181 -25.82 -23.21 -8.29
CA LYS A 181 -25.89 -24.56 -7.72
C LYS A 181 -24.59 -25.32 -8.01
N GLY A 182 -23.78 -25.52 -6.97
CA GLY A 182 -22.44 -26.07 -7.13
C GLY A 182 -21.57 -25.15 -8.00
N HIS A 183 -21.12 -25.65 -9.14
CA HIS A 183 -20.32 -24.89 -10.10
C HIS A 183 -21.11 -24.34 -11.30
N PHE A 184 -22.43 -24.29 -11.21
CA PHE A 184 -23.28 -23.91 -12.34
C PHE A 184 -24.29 -22.84 -11.94
N LEU A 185 -24.41 -21.81 -12.77
CA LEU A 185 -25.52 -20.90 -12.80
C LEU A 185 -26.43 -21.31 -13.98
N TYR A 186 -27.73 -21.49 -13.73
CA TYR A 186 -28.74 -21.61 -14.79
C TYR A 186 -29.66 -20.42 -14.71
N TRP A 187 -29.84 -19.76 -15.85
CA TRP A 187 -30.61 -18.53 -15.90
C TRP A 187 -31.32 -18.36 -17.24
N ASP A 188 -32.54 -17.83 -17.21
CA ASP A 188 -33.28 -17.42 -18.41
C ASP A 188 -32.90 -15.97 -18.73
N VAL A 189 -32.13 -15.78 -19.81
CA VAL A 189 -31.62 -14.48 -20.23
C VAL A 189 -32.76 -13.67 -20.83
N PRO A 190 -33.12 -12.47 -20.31
CA PRO A 190 -34.12 -11.59 -20.93
C PRO A 190 -33.63 -11.05 -22.25
N GLU A 191 -34.54 -10.38 -23.01
CA GLU A 191 -34.16 -9.72 -24.25
C GLU A 191 -33.09 -8.64 -24.03
N GLY A 192 -32.09 -8.60 -24.92
CA GLY A 192 -30.98 -7.63 -24.90
C GLY A 192 -29.61 -8.22 -24.74
N GLU A 193 -28.62 -7.34 -24.62
CA GLU A 193 -27.22 -7.71 -24.38
C GLU A 193 -26.92 -7.69 -22.88
N TRP A 194 -26.53 -8.83 -22.36
CA TRP A 194 -26.28 -9.04 -20.94
C TRP A 194 -24.84 -9.47 -20.68
N THR A 195 -24.36 -9.17 -19.51
CA THR A 195 -23.07 -9.67 -19.00
C THR A 195 -23.31 -10.30 -17.65
N VAL A 196 -22.94 -11.57 -17.51
CA VAL A 196 -22.86 -12.25 -16.22
C VAL A 196 -21.48 -12.01 -15.64
N THR A 197 -21.43 -11.35 -14.50
CA THR A 197 -20.17 -11.07 -13.79
C THR A 197 -20.08 -11.97 -12.56
N VAL A 198 -19.00 -12.74 -12.48
CA VAL A 198 -18.67 -13.59 -11.33
C VAL A 198 -17.62 -12.86 -10.51
N ILE A 199 -17.96 -12.52 -9.29
CA ILE A 199 -17.10 -11.79 -8.35
C ILE A 199 -16.62 -12.79 -7.30
N LYS A 200 -15.30 -12.84 -7.10
CA LYS A 200 -14.65 -13.83 -6.24
C LYS A 200 -13.53 -13.21 -5.42
N THR A 201 -13.15 -13.89 -4.36
CA THR A 201 -11.90 -13.59 -3.66
C THR A 201 -10.79 -14.48 -4.17
N THR A 202 -9.57 -13.96 -4.18
CA THR A 202 -8.38 -14.69 -4.63
C THR A 202 -7.12 -14.13 -3.99
N HIS A 203 -6.10 -14.97 -3.84
CA HIS A 203 -4.75 -14.56 -3.48
C HIS A 203 -3.89 -14.20 -4.71
N GLU A 204 -4.35 -14.54 -5.92
CA GLU A 204 -3.56 -14.55 -7.16
C GLU A 204 -4.02 -13.50 -8.19
N ALA A 205 -4.67 -12.44 -7.74
CA ALA A 205 -5.26 -11.46 -8.66
C ALA A 205 -4.23 -10.69 -9.52
N ASN A 206 -3.04 -10.50 -9.01
CA ASN A 206 -1.88 -10.06 -9.77
C ASN A 206 -0.60 -10.64 -9.14
N ASN A 207 0.45 -10.76 -9.94
CA ASN A 207 1.72 -11.33 -9.48
C ASN A 207 2.62 -10.31 -8.74
N VAL A 208 2.10 -9.13 -8.43
CA VAL A 208 2.85 -8.13 -7.68
C VAL A 208 2.88 -8.56 -6.22
N ARG A 209 4.06 -8.90 -5.73
CA ARG A 209 4.32 -9.31 -4.34
C ARG A 209 3.39 -10.43 -3.85
N PRO A 210 3.50 -11.64 -4.41
CA PRO A 210 2.58 -12.73 -4.07
C PRO A 210 2.61 -13.10 -2.57
N ASN A 211 3.74 -12.92 -1.91
CA ASN A 211 3.96 -13.25 -0.50
C ASN A 211 3.94 -11.98 0.37
N TYR A 212 2.83 -11.28 0.37
CA TYR A 212 2.63 -10.04 1.11
C TYR A 212 1.45 -10.18 2.08
N MET A 213 1.56 -9.60 3.27
CA MET A 213 0.50 -9.69 4.27
C MET A 213 -0.77 -8.95 3.85
N ASN A 214 -1.90 -9.39 4.38
CA ASN A 214 -3.15 -8.65 4.24
C ASN A 214 -3.16 -7.46 5.21
N ILE A 215 -2.74 -6.30 4.71
CA ILE A 215 -2.50 -5.12 5.55
C ILE A 215 -3.76 -4.54 6.17
N ILE A 216 -4.95 -4.86 5.64
CA ILE A 216 -6.24 -4.46 6.23
C ILE A 216 -6.82 -5.50 7.19
N ASP A 217 -6.12 -6.61 7.38
CA ASP A 217 -6.50 -7.65 8.33
C ASP A 217 -5.75 -7.49 9.66
N ARG A 218 -6.49 -7.43 10.75
CA ARG A 218 -5.94 -7.19 12.09
C ARG A 218 -4.97 -8.28 12.54
N ASP A 219 -5.30 -9.54 12.26
CA ASP A 219 -4.51 -10.68 12.71
C ASP A 219 -3.23 -10.84 11.89
N ALA A 220 -3.28 -10.49 10.61
CA ALA A 220 -2.09 -10.42 9.77
C ALA A 220 -1.10 -9.34 10.29
N VAL A 221 -1.60 -8.18 10.70
CA VAL A 221 -0.76 -7.13 11.29
C VAL A 221 -0.26 -7.53 12.68
N LYS A 222 -1.07 -8.23 13.49
CA LYS A 222 -0.59 -8.81 14.73
C LYS A 222 0.55 -9.80 14.50
N PHE A 223 0.44 -10.66 13.50
CA PHE A 223 1.52 -11.56 13.11
C PHE A 223 2.80 -10.82 12.71
N PHE A 224 2.68 -9.68 12.06
CA PHE A 224 3.82 -8.80 11.77
C PHE A 224 4.47 -8.28 13.05
N LEU A 225 3.68 -7.75 13.99
CA LEU A 225 4.19 -7.28 15.29
C LEU A 225 4.89 -8.42 16.05
N ASP A 226 4.28 -9.61 16.12
CA ASP A 226 4.85 -10.77 16.80
C ASP A 226 6.15 -11.26 16.14
N THR A 227 6.28 -11.07 14.82
CA THR A 227 7.44 -11.57 14.05
C THR A 227 8.62 -10.62 14.08
N VAL A 228 8.39 -9.32 14.13
CA VAL A 228 9.42 -8.29 13.98
C VAL A 228 9.58 -7.45 15.25
N TYR A 229 8.51 -6.88 15.76
CA TYR A 229 8.55 -5.88 16.84
C TYR A 229 8.80 -6.53 18.20
N GLU A 230 8.07 -7.59 18.53
CA GLU A 230 8.25 -8.31 19.80
C GLU A 230 9.67 -8.87 19.99
N PRO A 231 10.33 -9.45 18.96
CA PRO A 231 11.72 -9.86 19.09
C PRO A 231 12.67 -8.70 19.36
N HIS A 232 12.48 -7.54 18.73
CA HIS A 232 13.29 -6.35 19.02
C HIS A 232 13.06 -5.84 20.45
N TYR A 233 11.83 -5.86 20.93
CA TYR A 233 11.52 -5.51 22.31
C TYR A 233 12.11 -6.49 23.31
N ALA A 234 12.07 -7.79 23.03
CA ALA A 234 12.67 -8.81 23.86
C ALA A 234 14.19 -8.63 24.03
N HIS A 235 14.89 -8.17 22.97
CA HIS A 235 16.33 -7.91 23.00
C HIS A 235 16.69 -6.54 23.58
N TYR A 236 15.93 -5.49 23.24
CA TYR A 236 16.31 -4.08 23.50
C TYR A 236 15.31 -3.29 24.32
N GLY A 237 14.34 -3.93 24.98
CA GLY A 237 13.31 -3.23 25.75
C GLY A 237 13.87 -2.26 26.80
N ALA A 238 15.03 -2.56 27.41
CA ALA A 238 15.70 -1.67 28.34
C ALA A 238 16.27 -0.38 27.70
N GLU A 239 16.50 -0.40 26.39
CA GLU A 239 16.99 0.74 25.60
C GLU A 239 15.89 1.47 24.82
N PHE A 240 14.66 0.96 24.85
CA PHE A 240 13.50 1.58 24.20
C PHE A 240 13.25 2.97 24.77
N GLY A 241 13.02 3.94 23.87
CA GLY A 241 12.86 5.34 24.20
C GLY A 241 14.18 6.06 24.58
N LYS A 242 15.29 5.34 24.69
CA LYS A 242 16.63 5.86 24.94
C LYS A 242 17.46 5.83 23.67
N VAL A 243 18.32 4.83 23.51
CA VAL A 243 19.09 4.61 22.27
C VAL A 243 18.19 4.09 21.16
N PHE A 244 17.35 3.09 21.43
CA PHE A 244 16.36 2.59 20.49
C PHE A 244 15.20 3.57 20.40
N ALA A 245 15.10 4.28 19.27
CA ALA A 245 14.16 5.37 19.08
C ALA A 245 12.80 4.92 18.55
N GLY A 246 12.77 3.93 17.69
CA GLY A 246 11.54 3.47 17.07
C GLY A 246 11.75 2.64 15.80
N PHE A 247 10.65 2.49 15.08
CA PHE A 247 10.59 1.75 13.82
C PHE A 247 10.20 2.65 12.67
N PHE A 248 10.70 2.27 11.48
CA PHE A 248 10.41 2.93 10.22
C PHE A 248 9.75 1.92 9.26
N SER A 249 8.54 2.24 8.79
CA SER A 249 7.86 1.47 7.75
C SER A 249 8.06 2.12 6.38
N ASP A 250 8.50 1.33 5.42
CA ASP A 250 8.78 1.75 4.06
C ASP A 250 7.66 1.31 3.12
N GLU A 251 6.89 2.26 2.64
CA GLU A 251 5.81 2.11 1.65
C GLU A 251 4.82 0.94 1.86
N PRO A 252 4.32 0.70 3.07
CA PRO A 252 3.28 -0.31 3.26
C PRO A 252 2.03 0.02 2.43
N GLU A 253 1.48 -0.98 1.73
CA GLU A 253 0.41 -0.77 0.75
C GLU A 253 -0.60 -1.93 0.72
N PHE A 254 -1.71 -1.77 -0.03
CA PHE A 254 -2.66 -2.86 -0.26
C PHE A 254 -2.08 -4.04 -1.06
N GLY A 255 -0.95 -3.85 -1.73
CA GLY A 255 -0.34 -4.85 -2.59
C GLY A 255 -1.05 -5.02 -3.94
N ASN A 256 -1.84 -4.05 -4.36
CA ASN A 256 -2.59 -4.05 -5.62
C ASN A 256 -2.09 -3.02 -6.64
N VAL A 257 -0.97 -2.38 -6.38
CA VAL A 257 -0.42 -1.37 -7.30
C VAL A 257 0.10 -2.06 -8.55
N VAL A 258 -0.57 -1.80 -9.66
CA VAL A 258 -0.13 -2.11 -11.02
C VAL A 258 -0.44 -0.88 -11.85
N GLU A 259 0.59 -0.22 -12.37
CA GLU A 259 0.51 0.92 -13.28
C GLU A 259 -0.83 1.71 -13.33
N HIS A 260 -0.97 2.78 -12.57
CA HIS A 260 -1.95 3.86 -12.76
C HIS A 260 -3.44 3.48 -13.01
N HIS A 261 -3.89 2.34 -12.55
CA HIS A 261 -5.25 1.91 -12.76
C HIS A 261 -6.24 2.68 -11.87
N ARG A 262 -7.47 2.81 -12.35
CA ARG A 262 -8.56 3.42 -11.61
C ARG A 262 -9.50 2.33 -11.13
N ILE A 263 -9.99 2.45 -9.91
CA ILE A 263 -11.10 1.60 -9.46
C ILE A 263 -12.26 1.72 -10.45
N GLY A 264 -12.80 0.58 -10.89
CA GLY A 264 -13.91 0.50 -11.82
C GLY A 264 -13.56 0.60 -13.31
N HIS A 265 -12.31 0.80 -13.70
CA HIS A 265 -11.95 0.99 -15.11
C HIS A 265 -10.80 0.10 -15.60
N SER A 266 -10.33 -0.84 -14.80
CA SER A 266 -9.23 -1.71 -15.18
C SER A 266 -9.10 -2.91 -14.26
N GLN A 267 -8.26 -3.85 -14.65
CA GLN A 267 -7.93 -5.08 -13.92
C GLN A 267 -7.23 -4.84 -12.57
N ALA A 268 -7.60 -3.80 -11.84
CA ALA A 268 -7.07 -3.58 -10.52
C ALA A 268 -7.87 -4.40 -9.52
N PRO A 269 -7.31 -5.48 -8.96
CA PRO A 269 -7.94 -6.19 -7.88
C PRO A 269 -8.08 -5.25 -6.68
N LEU A 270 -9.12 -5.44 -5.90
CA LEU A 270 -9.40 -4.60 -4.74
C LEU A 270 -8.99 -5.32 -3.45
N PRO A 271 -8.41 -4.61 -2.46
CA PRO A 271 -8.06 -5.22 -1.18
C PRO A 271 -9.31 -5.79 -0.50
N TRP A 272 -9.17 -6.97 0.11
CA TRP A 272 -10.30 -7.66 0.73
C TRP A 272 -9.93 -8.35 2.04
N CYS A 273 -10.87 -8.36 2.98
CA CYS A 273 -10.84 -9.19 4.19
C CYS A 273 -12.26 -9.44 4.72
N GLU A 274 -12.42 -10.39 5.62
CA GLU A 274 -13.72 -10.74 6.19
C GLU A 274 -14.36 -9.58 6.98
N GLU A 275 -13.56 -8.75 7.67
CA GLU A 275 -14.09 -7.57 8.35
C GLU A 275 -14.69 -6.58 7.36
N LEU A 276 -14.00 -6.31 6.24
CA LEU A 276 -14.50 -5.44 5.17
C LEU A 276 -15.81 -5.97 4.57
N LYS A 277 -15.85 -7.27 4.27
CA LYS A 277 -17.08 -7.95 3.80
C LYS A 277 -18.25 -7.75 4.75
N GLY A 278 -18.01 -7.98 6.05
CA GLY A 278 -19.06 -7.79 7.07
C GLY A 278 -19.60 -6.37 7.14
N LEU A 279 -18.71 -5.37 7.05
CA LEU A 279 -19.06 -3.95 7.04
C LEU A 279 -19.86 -3.57 5.79
N LEU A 280 -19.42 -4.03 4.60
CA LEU A 280 -20.10 -3.78 3.33
C LEU A 280 -21.49 -4.44 3.30
N ARG A 281 -21.63 -5.68 3.76
CA ARG A 281 -22.93 -6.36 3.87
C ARG A 281 -23.89 -5.61 4.78
N LYS A 282 -23.40 -5.10 5.90
CA LYS A 282 -24.21 -4.29 6.82
C LYS A 282 -24.66 -2.97 6.19
N GLN A 283 -23.79 -2.33 5.40
CA GLN A 283 -24.07 -1.04 4.77
C GLN A 283 -24.96 -1.17 3.53
N TRP A 284 -24.71 -2.16 2.68
CA TRP A 284 -25.36 -2.33 1.38
C TRP A 284 -26.59 -3.25 1.40
N LYS A 285 -26.72 -4.09 2.45
CA LYS A 285 -27.87 -4.99 2.66
C LYS A 285 -28.20 -5.83 1.42
N GLU A 286 -29.45 -5.72 0.94
CA GLU A 286 -29.96 -6.47 -0.22
C GLU A 286 -29.27 -6.07 -1.52
N ASP A 287 -28.71 -4.87 -1.60
CA ASP A 287 -27.98 -4.38 -2.78
C ASP A 287 -26.52 -4.86 -2.83
N TYR A 288 -26.10 -5.76 -1.95
CA TYR A 288 -24.70 -6.17 -1.81
C TYR A 288 -24.08 -6.63 -3.13
N GLY A 289 -24.68 -7.62 -3.81
CA GLY A 289 -24.16 -8.12 -5.10
C GLY A 289 -24.14 -7.06 -6.18
N ARG A 290 -25.21 -6.27 -6.27
CA ARG A 290 -25.33 -5.15 -7.20
C ARG A 290 -24.25 -4.08 -6.96
N ASN A 291 -23.94 -3.80 -5.71
CA ASN A 291 -22.89 -2.86 -5.35
C ASN A 291 -21.50 -3.43 -5.66
N LEU A 292 -21.26 -4.72 -5.45
CA LEU A 292 -19.96 -5.33 -5.77
C LEU A 292 -19.62 -5.20 -7.25
N VAL A 293 -20.53 -5.46 -8.19
CA VAL A 293 -20.25 -5.32 -9.62
C VAL A 293 -19.95 -3.88 -10.00
N SER A 294 -20.56 -2.91 -9.32
CA SER A 294 -20.33 -1.48 -9.60
C SER A 294 -18.94 -0.98 -9.19
N LEU A 295 -18.19 -1.78 -8.45
CA LEU A 295 -16.77 -1.52 -8.17
C LEU A 295 -15.90 -1.73 -9.42
N PHE A 296 -16.31 -2.60 -10.34
CA PHE A 296 -15.54 -3.02 -11.51
C PHE A 296 -16.02 -2.43 -12.83
N CYS A 297 -17.28 -2.05 -12.92
CA CYS A 297 -17.88 -1.41 -14.10
C CYS A 297 -18.79 -0.25 -13.70
N ASP A 298 -19.18 0.57 -14.66
CA ASP A 298 -20.14 1.63 -14.39
C ASP A 298 -21.56 1.08 -14.39
N VAL A 299 -22.30 1.35 -13.31
CA VAL A 299 -23.74 1.08 -13.17
C VAL A 299 -24.44 2.40 -13.00
N GLU A 300 -25.50 2.65 -13.77
CA GLU A 300 -26.20 3.93 -13.78
C GLU A 300 -26.70 4.34 -12.39
N GLY A 301 -26.35 5.56 -11.99
CA GLY A 301 -26.75 6.13 -10.70
C GLY A 301 -26.11 5.50 -9.46
N LEU A 302 -25.25 4.49 -9.59
CA LEU A 302 -24.75 3.70 -8.45
C LEU A 302 -23.24 3.81 -8.23
N SER A 303 -22.44 3.61 -9.27
CA SER A 303 -20.99 3.36 -9.12
C SER A 303 -20.20 4.42 -8.36
N PRO A 304 -20.41 5.73 -8.53
CA PRO A 304 -19.63 6.71 -7.79
C PRO A 304 -19.78 6.58 -6.27
N LYS A 305 -21.03 6.41 -5.81
CA LYS A 305 -21.30 6.24 -4.37
C LYS A 305 -20.71 4.95 -3.82
N THR A 306 -20.89 3.85 -4.53
CA THR A 306 -20.40 2.54 -4.10
C THR A 306 -18.86 2.51 -3.98
N ARG A 307 -18.15 3.10 -4.93
CA ARG A 307 -16.69 3.21 -4.91
C ARG A 307 -16.19 4.06 -3.74
N VAL A 308 -16.90 5.15 -3.43
CA VAL A 308 -16.59 5.97 -2.24
C VAL A 308 -16.86 5.18 -0.95
N ASP A 309 -17.98 4.49 -0.85
CA ASP A 309 -18.34 3.65 0.32
C ASP A 309 -17.26 2.58 0.56
N PHE A 310 -16.88 1.86 -0.49
CA PHE A 310 -15.84 0.83 -0.43
C PHE A 310 -14.49 1.40 0.04
N MET A 311 -14.00 2.43 -0.64
CA MET A 311 -12.70 3.02 -0.31
C MET A 311 -12.69 3.69 1.05
N ASN A 312 -13.83 4.24 1.49
CA ASN A 312 -13.96 4.77 2.84
C ASN A 312 -13.74 3.68 3.90
N LEU A 313 -14.28 2.49 3.71
CA LEU A 313 -14.11 1.37 4.62
C LEU A 313 -12.72 0.74 4.49
N ALA A 314 -12.23 0.49 3.30
CA ALA A 314 -10.91 -0.10 3.07
C ALA A 314 -9.78 0.76 3.66
N THR A 315 -9.82 2.08 3.43
CA THR A 315 -8.82 3.01 3.99
C THR A 315 -8.98 3.20 5.51
N TRP A 316 -10.19 3.08 6.02
CA TRP A 316 -10.42 3.07 7.47
C TRP A 316 -9.85 1.81 8.12
N LEU A 317 -10.00 0.64 7.50
CA LEU A 317 -9.39 -0.61 7.98
C LEU A 317 -7.88 -0.57 7.92
N TYR A 318 -7.30 0.00 6.86
CA TYR A 318 -5.86 0.24 6.80
C TYR A 318 -5.40 1.08 8.01
N ASN A 319 -6.07 2.19 8.27
CA ASN A 319 -5.75 3.02 9.43
C ASN A 319 -5.88 2.25 10.75
N LYS A 320 -7.03 1.62 10.97
CA LYS A 320 -7.35 0.93 12.22
C LYS A 320 -6.46 -0.27 12.48
N ASN A 321 -6.36 -1.15 11.47
CA ASN A 321 -5.76 -2.47 11.64
C ASN A 321 -4.25 -2.47 11.43
N PHE A 322 -3.71 -1.57 10.59
CA PHE A 322 -2.28 -1.44 10.40
C PHE A 322 -1.70 -0.25 11.13
N CYS A 323 -1.89 0.95 10.60
CA CYS A 323 -1.15 2.12 11.04
C CYS A 323 -1.34 2.46 12.53
N THR A 324 -2.59 2.39 13.02
CA THR A 324 -2.91 2.64 14.42
C THR A 324 -2.45 1.49 15.31
N GLN A 325 -2.64 0.24 14.90
CA GLN A 325 -2.21 -0.92 15.69
C GLN A 325 -0.69 -0.93 15.90
N VAL A 326 0.09 -0.68 14.85
CA VAL A 326 1.55 -0.56 14.94
C VAL A 326 1.97 0.63 15.79
N GLY A 327 1.39 1.79 15.53
CA GLY A 327 1.69 3.01 16.30
C GLY A 327 1.32 2.91 17.78
N ASP A 328 0.20 2.28 18.12
CA ASP A 328 -0.20 2.06 19.51
C ASP A 328 0.75 1.10 20.22
N TRP A 329 1.19 0.03 19.52
CA TRP A 329 2.20 -0.87 20.05
C TRP A 329 3.51 -0.12 20.34
N CYS A 330 4.01 0.69 19.41
CA CYS A 330 5.22 1.48 19.61
C CYS A 330 5.12 2.44 20.79
N ARG A 331 4.04 3.19 20.88
CA ARG A 331 3.80 4.13 21.99
C ARG A 331 3.66 3.43 23.33
N ALA A 332 3.01 2.25 23.37
CA ALA A 332 2.89 1.44 24.58
C ALA A 332 4.26 0.95 25.09
N HIS A 333 5.23 0.80 24.18
CA HIS A 333 6.62 0.40 24.50
C HIS A 333 7.61 1.58 24.58
N GLY A 334 7.11 2.83 24.50
CA GLY A 334 7.92 4.03 24.67
C GLY A 334 8.82 4.39 23.49
N VAL A 335 8.51 3.90 22.28
CA VAL A 335 9.23 4.21 21.05
C VAL A 335 8.32 4.86 20.01
N GLU A 336 8.92 5.45 18.99
CA GLU A 336 8.19 6.13 17.90
C GLU A 336 7.94 5.18 16.72
N TYR A 337 6.84 5.43 16.02
CA TYR A 337 6.52 4.81 14.74
C TYR A 337 6.56 5.88 13.65
N ILE A 338 7.44 5.73 12.67
CA ILE A 338 7.62 6.65 11.55
C ILE A 338 7.64 5.89 10.21
N GLY A 339 7.65 6.60 9.12
CA GLY A 339 7.71 6.04 7.78
C GLY A 339 6.91 6.89 6.79
N HIS A 340 6.73 6.37 5.61
CA HIS A 340 5.94 7.00 4.54
C HIS A 340 5.13 5.96 3.77
N VAL A 341 4.32 6.42 2.84
CA VAL A 341 3.55 5.58 1.91
C VAL A 341 3.97 5.89 0.48
N ILE A 342 3.61 5.00 -0.46
CA ILE A 342 4.06 5.13 -1.85
C ILE A 342 3.47 6.39 -2.50
N GLU A 343 4.30 7.31 -2.90
CA GLU A 343 3.98 8.54 -3.62
C GLU A 343 4.60 8.63 -5.00
N ASP A 344 5.50 7.74 -5.35
CA ASP A 344 6.30 7.74 -6.58
C ASP A 344 5.51 8.04 -7.84
N SER A 345 4.26 7.60 -7.88
CA SER A 345 3.38 7.80 -9.01
C SER A 345 2.20 8.73 -8.71
N GLY A 346 2.27 9.53 -7.64
CA GLY A 346 1.17 10.38 -7.19
C GLY A 346 0.00 9.56 -6.65
N CYS A 347 0.25 8.42 -6.03
CA CYS A 347 -0.78 7.48 -5.56
C CYS A 347 -1.67 8.06 -4.46
N HIS A 348 -1.22 9.09 -3.76
CA HIS A 348 -2.03 9.75 -2.72
C HIS A 348 -3.36 10.31 -3.22
N ALA A 349 -3.38 10.74 -4.47
CA ALA A 349 -4.59 11.28 -5.10
C ALA A 349 -5.45 10.20 -5.78
N ARG A 350 -5.06 8.94 -5.69
CA ARG A 350 -5.70 7.83 -6.40
C ARG A 350 -6.38 6.88 -5.44
N LEU A 351 -7.68 7.01 -5.34
CA LEU A 351 -8.50 6.03 -4.65
C LEU A 351 -8.36 4.65 -5.31
N GLY A 352 -8.20 3.61 -4.50
CA GLY A 352 -8.12 2.22 -4.95
C GLY A 352 -6.71 1.66 -5.07
N LEU A 353 -5.67 2.49 -5.00
CA LEU A 353 -4.27 2.09 -5.14
C LEU A 353 -3.45 2.48 -3.90
N GLY A 354 -2.32 1.83 -3.73
CA GLY A 354 -1.42 2.09 -2.60
C GLY A 354 -2.11 1.93 -1.27
N THR A 355 -2.34 3.02 -0.58
CA THR A 355 -3.10 3.08 0.69
C THR A 355 -4.46 3.77 0.53
N GLY A 356 -4.72 4.34 -0.64
CA GLY A 356 -5.97 5.01 -1.01
C GLY A 356 -6.27 6.32 -0.28
N HIS A 357 -5.55 6.68 0.78
CA HIS A 357 -5.80 7.91 1.55
C HIS A 357 -4.61 8.27 2.45
N TYR A 358 -3.81 9.23 2.06
CA TYR A 358 -2.58 9.64 2.74
C TYR A 358 -2.78 9.92 4.26
N PHE A 359 -3.74 10.77 4.63
CA PHE A 359 -3.95 11.15 6.03
C PHE A 359 -4.31 9.94 6.91
N ARG A 360 -5.17 9.04 6.43
CA ARG A 360 -5.52 7.82 7.15
C ARG A 360 -4.35 6.86 7.26
N ALA A 361 -3.59 6.72 6.20
CA ALA A 361 -2.46 5.80 6.15
C ALA A 361 -1.37 6.13 7.17
N LEU A 362 -1.19 7.41 7.48
CA LEU A 362 -0.16 7.89 8.41
C LEU A 362 -0.71 8.36 9.75
N TRP A 363 -2.01 8.18 10.04
CA TRP A 363 -2.61 8.70 11.26
C TRP A 363 -2.03 8.07 12.53
N GLY A 364 -1.61 6.81 12.49
CA GLY A 364 -0.98 6.11 13.63
C GLY A 364 0.49 6.47 13.85
N GLN A 365 1.18 7.10 12.88
CA GLN A 365 2.59 7.45 12.97
C GLN A 365 2.84 8.70 13.81
N ASP A 366 4.06 8.82 14.35
CA ASP A 366 4.50 9.95 15.18
C ASP A 366 5.13 11.11 14.38
N MET A 367 5.32 10.92 13.06
CA MET A 367 5.67 11.96 12.09
C MET A 367 4.82 11.80 10.83
N ALA A 368 4.64 12.87 10.08
CA ALA A 368 4.01 12.82 8.77
C ALA A 368 5.06 12.59 7.71
N GLY A 369 5.15 11.35 7.21
CA GLY A 369 6.18 10.95 6.27
C GLY A 369 5.81 11.16 4.80
N ILE A 370 6.78 11.54 4.00
CA ILE A 370 6.74 11.57 2.53
C ILE A 370 8.06 11.02 1.99
N ASP A 371 8.05 10.71 0.71
CA ASP A 371 9.20 10.26 -0.03
C ASP A 371 9.43 11.16 -1.25
N VAL A 372 10.69 11.46 -1.55
CA VAL A 372 11.13 12.22 -2.72
C VAL A 372 12.33 11.50 -3.34
N VAL A 373 12.02 10.59 -4.24
CA VAL A 373 12.97 9.69 -4.89
C VAL A 373 12.96 9.88 -6.41
N LEU A 374 13.76 9.12 -7.13
CA LEU A 374 13.72 9.04 -8.60
C LEU A 374 13.79 10.42 -9.31
N GLN A 375 14.47 11.40 -8.73
CA GLN A 375 14.57 12.76 -9.25
C GLN A 375 13.21 13.49 -9.40
N GLN A 376 12.23 13.16 -8.57
CA GLN A 376 10.91 13.80 -8.56
C GLN A 376 10.98 15.31 -8.31
N ILE A 377 11.91 15.74 -7.46
CA ILE A 377 12.28 17.15 -7.27
C ILE A 377 13.72 17.35 -7.74
N ARG A 378 13.90 18.26 -8.69
CA ARG A 378 15.22 18.60 -9.21
C ARG A 378 15.41 20.12 -9.17
N PRO A 379 16.37 20.62 -8.37
CA PRO A 379 16.60 22.05 -8.26
C PRO A 379 16.89 22.71 -9.62
N GLY A 380 16.24 23.83 -9.88
CA GLY A 380 16.40 24.59 -11.13
C GLY A 380 15.52 24.13 -12.31
N TYR A 381 14.77 23.05 -12.17
CA TYR A 381 13.91 22.53 -13.24
C TYR A 381 12.43 22.91 -13.09
N GLY A 382 12.04 23.52 -11.99
CA GLY A 382 10.66 23.93 -11.73
C GLY A 382 9.68 22.73 -11.73
N GLU A 383 8.51 22.93 -12.30
CA GLU A 383 7.43 21.93 -12.34
C GLU A 383 7.62 20.80 -13.35
N ARG A 384 8.80 20.65 -13.97
CA ARG A 384 9.03 19.61 -14.98
C ARG A 384 9.25 18.26 -14.30
N SER A 385 8.51 17.26 -14.74
CA SER A 385 8.78 15.87 -14.40
C SER A 385 9.82 15.30 -15.36
N PHE A 386 10.86 14.66 -14.81
CA PHE A 386 11.95 14.07 -15.59
C PHE A 386 11.83 12.57 -15.77
N HIS A 387 11.06 11.93 -14.90
CA HIS A 387 10.97 10.48 -14.97
C HIS A 387 9.95 10.04 -16.03
N THR A 388 10.41 9.26 -16.99
CA THR A 388 9.56 8.60 -17.97
C THR A 388 9.84 7.11 -17.92
N ILE A 389 8.84 6.29 -17.60
CA ILE A 389 8.89 4.85 -17.81
C ILE A 389 8.18 4.58 -19.15
N ASN A 390 8.86 3.87 -20.06
CA ASN A 390 8.34 3.55 -21.39
C ASN A 390 7.85 4.78 -22.20
N GLY A 391 8.53 5.93 -22.04
CA GLY A 391 8.21 7.16 -22.76
C GLY A 391 6.98 7.90 -22.27
N LYS A 392 6.34 7.45 -21.21
CA LYS A 392 5.20 8.14 -20.57
C LYS A 392 5.66 8.90 -19.34
N ARG A 393 5.22 10.15 -19.19
CA ARG A 393 5.43 10.91 -17.95
C ARG A 393 4.57 10.27 -16.85
N LEU A 394 5.21 9.81 -15.78
CA LEU A 394 4.55 9.17 -14.67
C LEU A 394 4.17 10.13 -13.55
N TYR A 395 4.92 11.24 -13.43
CA TYR A 395 4.82 12.15 -12.31
C TYR A 395 4.23 13.49 -12.70
N ASP A 396 3.41 14.04 -11.81
CA ASP A 396 2.99 15.44 -11.88
C ASP A 396 4.02 16.29 -11.11
N GLY A 397 4.87 17.02 -11.82
CA GLY A 397 5.87 17.88 -11.21
C GLY A 397 5.30 18.93 -10.27
N ARG A 398 4.07 19.42 -10.52
CA ARG A 398 3.38 20.34 -9.61
C ARG A 398 3.07 19.72 -8.27
N PHE A 399 2.63 18.46 -8.29
CA PHE A 399 2.37 17.72 -7.07
C PHE A 399 3.64 17.62 -6.21
N PHE A 400 4.76 17.19 -6.79
CA PHE A 400 6.01 17.02 -6.04
C PHE A 400 6.59 18.33 -5.57
N HIS A 401 6.62 19.37 -6.41
CA HIS A 401 7.24 20.66 -6.05
C HIS A 401 6.38 21.52 -5.10
N HIS A 402 5.05 21.39 -5.14
CA HIS A 402 4.16 22.27 -4.38
C HIS A 402 3.19 21.56 -3.45
N GLY A 403 2.73 20.36 -3.80
CA GLY A 403 1.69 19.65 -3.06
C GLY A 403 2.23 18.74 -1.97
N LEU A 404 3.25 17.93 -2.27
CA LEU A 404 3.67 16.82 -1.40
C LEU A 404 4.15 17.28 -0.02
N ALA A 405 5.07 18.25 0.04
CA ALA A 405 5.56 18.78 1.31
C ALA A 405 4.45 19.49 2.11
N SER A 406 3.53 20.18 1.41
CA SER A 406 2.37 20.82 2.05
C SER A 406 1.42 19.79 2.63
N LEU A 407 1.26 18.61 1.97
CA LEU A 407 0.45 17.52 2.45
C LEU A 407 1.00 16.96 3.77
N ALA A 408 2.31 16.71 3.85
CA ALA A 408 2.99 16.30 5.08
C ALA A 408 2.88 17.35 6.19
N GLY A 409 3.16 18.61 5.86
CA GLY A 409 3.02 19.72 6.81
C GLY A 409 1.61 19.86 7.36
N SER A 410 0.59 19.69 6.52
CA SER A 410 -0.82 19.74 6.95
C SER A 410 -1.15 18.60 7.91
N LEU A 411 -0.74 17.36 7.61
CA LEU A 411 -0.97 16.23 8.51
C LEU A 411 -0.24 16.41 9.85
N ALA A 412 1.00 16.90 9.81
CA ALA A 412 1.80 17.16 10.99
C ALA A 412 1.15 18.20 11.94
N GLN A 413 0.40 19.17 11.39
CA GLN A 413 -0.33 20.16 12.16
C GLN A 413 -1.70 19.69 12.66
N LEU A 414 -2.38 18.83 11.86
CA LEU A 414 -3.71 18.33 12.20
C LEU A 414 -3.70 17.25 13.29
N ASP A 415 -2.65 16.47 13.36
CA ASP A 415 -2.52 15.38 14.33
C ASP A 415 -1.55 15.74 15.45
N GLU A 416 -2.08 16.03 16.63
CA GLU A 416 -1.30 16.45 17.82
C GLU A 416 -0.20 15.45 18.22
N LYS A 417 -0.38 14.15 17.93
CA LYS A 417 0.65 13.12 18.20
C LYS A 417 1.96 13.42 17.48
N LYS A 418 1.89 14.01 16.31
CA LYS A 418 3.05 14.34 15.47
C LYS A 418 3.84 15.55 16.00
N LYS A 419 3.25 16.36 16.88
CA LYS A 419 3.88 17.56 17.47
C LYS A 419 4.44 18.51 16.39
N GLY A 420 3.74 18.64 15.27
CA GLY A 420 4.15 19.44 14.11
C GLY A 420 5.34 18.88 13.33
N ARG A 421 5.70 17.60 13.52
CA ARG A 421 6.85 16.98 12.86
C ARG A 421 6.42 16.27 11.58
N ALA A 422 7.11 16.58 10.50
CA ALA A 422 7.09 15.84 9.25
C ALA A 422 8.49 15.29 8.97
N MET A 423 8.56 14.24 8.18
CA MET A 423 9.81 13.67 7.67
C MET A 423 9.73 13.47 6.16
N CYS A 424 10.88 13.43 5.51
CA CYS A 424 10.98 13.10 4.10
C CYS A 424 12.14 12.13 3.91
N GLU A 425 11.87 10.99 3.29
CA GLU A 425 12.93 10.21 2.67
C GLU A 425 13.38 10.96 1.43
N MET A 426 14.70 11.08 1.22
CA MET A 426 15.23 11.86 0.12
C MET A 426 16.39 11.11 -0.55
N TYR A 427 16.60 11.42 -1.83
CA TYR A 427 17.72 10.97 -2.64
C TYR A 427 17.72 9.48 -3.02
N GLY A 428 16.68 8.72 -2.70
CA GLY A 428 16.52 7.37 -3.21
C GLY A 428 16.55 7.37 -4.74
N ALA A 429 17.38 6.48 -5.33
CA ALA A 429 17.53 6.33 -6.79
C ALA A 429 17.87 7.61 -7.58
N TYR A 430 18.49 8.60 -6.95
CA TYR A 430 18.98 9.83 -7.64
C TYR A 430 20.24 9.60 -8.46
N GLY A 431 21.01 8.57 -8.14
CA GLY A 431 22.29 8.26 -8.79
C GLY A 431 23.49 8.95 -8.14
N TRP A 432 24.68 8.39 -8.36
CA TRP A 432 25.93 8.84 -7.74
C TRP A 432 26.43 10.18 -8.28
N SER A 433 25.90 10.67 -9.39
CA SER A 433 26.30 11.93 -10.00
C SER A 433 25.56 13.16 -9.45
N GLU A 434 24.52 12.96 -8.68
CA GLU A 434 23.76 14.06 -8.07
C GLU A 434 24.49 14.56 -6.83
N GLY A 435 24.88 15.82 -6.83
CA GLY A 435 25.48 16.47 -5.68
C GLY A 435 24.45 16.99 -4.68
N LEU A 436 24.85 17.17 -3.44
CA LEU A 436 24.09 17.90 -2.42
C LEU A 436 24.14 19.41 -2.72
N LYS A 437 23.35 19.87 -3.68
CA LYS A 437 23.26 21.32 -4.01
C LYS A 437 21.93 21.89 -3.56
#